data_9a64a81163aebc8072ce59ff6a8665d6
#
_entry.id   9a64a81163aebc8072ce59ff6a8665d6
#
_cell.length_a   1.000
_cell.length_b   1.000
_cell.length_c   1.000
_cell.angle_alpha   90.00
_cell.angle_beta   90.00
_cell.angle_gamma   90.00
#
_symmetry.space_group_name_H-M   'P 1'
#
loop_
_entity.id
_entity.type
_entity.pdbx_description
1 polymer ?
#
loop_
_entity_poly.entity_id
_entity_poly.type
_entity_poly.pdbx_seq_one_letter_code
_entity_poly.pdbx_strand_id
1 'polypeptide(L)'
;FGVRPLVHVACRDRNLIGLQSHLMGLSALGIHQLLAITGDPTKIGDFPGATSVYDCSSFDLIRLCKQFNEGLSPSGQPLGKHTSFSVGAAFNPNVHHLDKAVRRMERKIEAGADFFMTQPIYSNQQIVDVYEATKHLKEPIYIGIMPLVSAQNAEFLHNEVPGIRLSDEIRERMARYVDDRVAASQEGIAIAKSLLDTALDLFNGVYLLTPFMRYDITVELVSYIHQQTGTSLEIR
;
A
#
# COMPACT_ATOMS: atom_id res chain seq x y z
N PHE A 1 -12.36 16.18 -11.04
CA PHE A 1 -10.89 16.27 -11.07
C PHE A 1 -10.23 15.13 -11.87
N GLY A 2 -10.98 14.17 -12.45
CA GLY A 2 -10.42 13.06 -13.25
C GLY A 2 -9.56 12.04 -12.48
N VAL A 3 -9.51 12.12 -11.16
CA VAL A 3 -8.73 11.21 -10.31
C VAL A 3 -9.53 9.93 -10.03
N ARG A 4 -8.90 8.77 -10.20
CA ARG A 4 -9.47 7.47 -9.81
C ARG A 4 -9.06 7.16 -8.37
N PRO A 5 -9.99 7.17 -7.38
CA PRO A 5 -9.64 6.88 -6.01
C PRO A 5 -9.41 5.38 -5.80
N LEU A 6 -8.39 5.03 -5.03
CA LEU A 6 -8.19 3.72 -4.43
C LEU A 6 -8.57 3.82 -2.95
N VAL A 7 -9.69 3.22 -2.57
CA VAL A 7 -10.22 3.33 -1.21
C VAL A 7 -9.73 2.17 -0.35
N HIS A 8 -9.15 2.49 0.81
CA HIS A 8 -8.79 1.49 1.80
C HIS A 8 -10.03 1.05 2.58
N VAL A 9 -10.29 -0.25 2.61
CA VAL A 9 -11.40 -0.85 3.36
C VAL A 9 -10.82 -1.79 4.42
N ALA A 10 -11.05 -1.45 5.69
CA ALA A 10 -10.53 -2.20 6.83
C ALA A 10 -11.59 -3.10 7.46
N CYS A 11 -11.22 -4.35 7.75
CA CYS A 11 -12.06 -5.29 8.49
C CYS A 11 -12.32 -4.84 9.93
N ARG A 12 -11.42 -4.01 10.48
CA ARG A 12 -11.51 -3.47 11.83
C ARG A 12 -12.75 -2.62 12.06
N ASP A 13 -13.16 -1.83 11.07
CA ASP A 13 -14.02 -0.67 11.30
C ASP A 13 -15.52 -1.00 11.28
N ARG A 14 -15.91 -2.09 10.65
CA ARG A 14 -17.33 -2.42 10.42
C ARG A 14 -17.60 -3.91 10.53
N ASN A 15 -18.82 -4.24 10.98
CA ASN A 15 -19.35 -5.60 10.85
C ASN A 15 -19.72 -5.92 9.38
N LEU A 16 -20.04 -7.16 9.09
CA LEU A 16 -20.38 -7.61 7.73
C LEU A 16 -21.53 -6.83 7.09
N ILE A 17 -22.55 -6.44 7.86
CA ILE A 17 -23.68 -5.63 7.36
C ILE A 17 -23.19 -4.23 6.98
N GLY A 18 -22.37 -3.62 7.83
CA GLY A 18 -21.76 -2.31 7.56
C GLY A 18 -20.78 -2.35 6.38
N LEU A 19 -20.01 -3.43 6.21
CA LEU A 19 -19.13 -3.63 5.07
C LEU A 19 -19.92 -3.75 3.77
N GLN A 20 -21.02 -4.54 3.76
CA GLN A 20 -21.91 -4.64 2.61
C GLN A 20 -22.47 -3.27 2.22
N SER A 21 -23.05 -2.54 3.18
CA SER A 21 -23.59 -1.19 2.93
C SER A 21 -22.53 -0.24 2.38
N HIS A 22 -21.33 -0.27 2.96
CA HIS A 22 -20.21 0.59 2.54
C HIS A 22 -19.77 0.27 1.10
N LEU A 23 -19.56 -1.00 0.77
CA LEU A 23 -19.16 -1.44 -0.57
C LEU A 23 -20.22 -1.09 -1.62
N MET A 24 -21.50 -1.30 -1.32
CA MET A 24 -22.58 -0.88 -2.22
C MET A 24 -22.60 0.63 -2.42
N GLY A 25 -22.36 1.43 -1.37
CA GLY A 25 -22.25 2.88 -1.45
C GLY A 25 -21.07 3.32 -2.31
N LEU A 26 -19.90 2.69 -2.17
CA LEU A 26 -18.73 2.97 -3.02
C LEU A 26 -19.03 2.68 -4.49
N SER A 27 -19.65 1.54 -4.78
CA SER A 27 -20.05 1.19 -6.15
C SER A 27 -21.05 2.18 -6.74
N ALA A 28 -22.03 2.64 -5.96
CA ALA A 28 -23.01 3.63 -6.38
C ALA A 28 -22.37 5.01 -6.68
N LEU A 29 -21.25 5.34 -6.02
CA LEU A 29 -20.45 6.55 -6.27
C LEU A 29 -19.46 6.38 -7.42
N GLY A 30 -19.42 5.23 -8.11
CA GLY A 30 -18.47 4.96 -9.19
C GLY A 30 -17.05 4.69 -8.71
N ILE A 31 -16.87 4.31 -7.45
CA ILE A 31 -15.58 3.94 -6.87
C ILE A 31 -15.40 2.43 -7.00
N HIS A 32 -14.43 2.03 -7.81
CA HIS A 32 -14.24 0.63 -8.19
C HIS A 32 -12.90 0.04 -7.72
N GLN A 33 -11.96 0.86 -7.27
CA GLN A 33 -10.65 0.38 -6.81
C GLN A 33 -10.61 0.38 -5.29
N LEU A 34 -10.32 -0.79 -4.71
CA LEU A 34 -10.29 -1.01 -3.27
C LEU A 34 -8.97 -1.63 -2.85
N LEU A 35 -8.48 -1.25 -1.67
CA LEU A 35 -7.41 -1.97 -0.97
C LEU A 35 -8.01 -2.64 0.27
N ALA A 36 -8.12 -3.96 0.23
CA ALA A 36 -8.64 -4.77 1.33
C ALA A 36 -7.56 -5.01 2.38
N ILE A 37 -7.74 -4.45 3.57
CA ILE A 37 -6.80 -4.54 4.69
C ILE A 37 -7.47 -5.06 5.96
N THR A 38 -6.68 -5.62 6.86
CA THR A 38 -7.17 -6.03 8.18
C THR A 38 -7.49 -4.79 9.03
N GLY A 39 -6.64 -3.77 8.97
CA GLY A 39 -6.65 -2.61 9.85
C GLY A 39 -5.88 -2.88 11.15
N ASP A 40 -5.16 -1.88 11.63
CA ASP A 40 -4.43 -1.95 12.89
C ASP A 40 -5.40 -1.85 14.08
N PRO A 41 -5.06 -2.38 15.26
CA PRO A 41 -5.89 -2.26 16.46
C PRO A 41 -6.20 -0.78 16.78
N THR A 42 -7.44 -0.48 17.16
CA THR A 42 -7.86 0.89 17.49
C THR A 42 -7.04 1.52 18.62
N LYS A 43 -6.47 0.70 19.51
CA LYS A 43 -5.66 1.15 20.64
C LYS A 43 -4.41 1.96 20.26
N ILE A 44 -3.89 1.78 19.04
CA ILE A 44 -2.71 2.51 18.53
C ILE A 44 -3.07 3.67 17.61
N GLY A 45 -4.36 3.95 17.42
CA GLY A 45 -4.86 5.03 16.56
C GLY A 45 -5.45 6.20 17.37
N ASP A 46 -6.01 7.17 16.65
CA ASP A 46 -6.56 8.41 17.22
C ASP A 46 -7.79 8.17 18.12
N PHE A 47 -8.46 7.02 17.99
CA PHE A 47 -9.64 6.66 18.78
C PHE A 47 -9.42 5.35 19.53
N PRO A 48 -8.57 5.32 20.56
CA PRO A 48 -8.21 4.08 21.28
C PRO A 48 -9.39 3.44 22.02
N GLY A 49 -10.44 4.20 22.30
CA GLY A 49 -11.68 3.71 22.91
C GLY A 49 -12.69 3.11 21.94
N ALA A 50 -12.46 3.21 20.63
CA ALA A 50 -13.36 2.61 19.64
C ALA A 50 -13.24 1.07 19.66
N THR A 51 -14.36 0.38 19.39
CA THR A 51 -14.40 -1.07 19.30
C THR A 51 -13.85 -1.54 17.96
N SER A 52 -12.85 -2.43 17.99
CA SER A 52 -12.40 -3.14 16.80
C SER A 52 -13.36 -4.31 16.53
N VAL A 53 -13.92 -4.37 15.33
CA VAL A 53 -15.00 -5.33 14.99
C VAL A 53 -14.41 -6.66 14.52
N TYR A 54 -13.65 -6.66 13.40
CA TYR A 54 -13.01 -7.84 12.81
C TYR A 54 -13.95 -9.05 12.59
N ASP A 55 -15.18 -8.82 12.12
CA ASP A 55 -16.11 -9.92 11.77
C ASP A 55 -15.58 -10.81 10.64
N CYS A 56 -14.66 -10.29 9.85
CA CYS A 56 -14.02 -11.00 8.75
C CYS A 56 -12.51 -10.69 8.67
N SER A 57 -11.78 -11.60 8.05
CA SER A 57 -10.39 -11.38 7.69
C SER A 57 -10.27 -10.61 6.37
N SER A 58 -9.06 -10.12 6.04
CA SER A 58 -8.83 -9.51 4.73
C SER A 58 -9.03 -10.48 3.55
N PHE A 59 -8.88 -11.79 3.76
CA PHE A 59 -9.21 -12.79 2.76
C PHE A 59 -10.72 -12.87 2.50
N ASP A 60 -11.51 -12.82 3.57
CA ASP A 60 -12.98 -12.84 3.46
C ASP A 60 -13.49 -11.55 2.84
N LEU A 61 -12.88 -10.41 3.16
CA LEU A 61 -13.20 -9.12 2.54
C LEU A 61 -12.92 -9.14 1.02
N ILE A 62 -11.79 -9.72 0.58
CA ILE A 62 -11.51 -9.90 -0.85
C ILE A 62 -12.58 -10.76 -1.50
N ARG A 63 -12.93 -11.93 -0.92
CA ARG A 63 -14.00 -12.81 -1.45
C ARG A 63 -15.34 -12.09 -1.51
N LEU A 64 -15.67 -11.31 -0.48
CA LEU A 64 -16.90 -10.53 -0.42
C LEU A 64 -16.99 -9.53 -1.58
N CYS A 65 -15.91 -8.81 -1.89
CA CYS A 65 -15.88 -7.91 -3.04
C CYS A 65 -16.09 -8.67 -4.36
N LYS A 66 -15.51 -9.87 -4.51
CA LYS A 66 -15.70 -10.70 -5.70
C LYS A 66 -17.12 -11.26 -5.82
N GLN A 67 -17.73 -11.67 -4.71
CA GLN A 67 -19.15 -12.04 -4.71
C GLN A 67 -20.05 -10.89 -5.16
N PHE A 68 -19.75 -9.66 -4.75
CA PHE A 68 -20.48 -8.48 -5.22
C PHE A 68 -20.29 -8.23 -6.71
N ASN A 69 -19.12 -8.50 -7.26
CA ASN A 69 -18.90 -8.48 -8.71
C ASN A 69 -19.75 -9.52 -9.45
N GLU A 70 -20.05 -10.65 -8.79
CA GLU A 70 -20.97 -11.67 -9.30
C GLU A 70 -22.46 -11.32 -9.05
N GLY A 71 -22.74 -10.20 -8.39
CA GLY A 71 -24.10 -9.75 -8.03
C GLY A 71 -24.73 -10.52 -6.87
N LEU A 72 -23.90 -11.11 -6.01
CA LEU A 72 -24.34 -11.91 -4.86
C LEU A 72 -24.01 -11.22 -3.53
N SER A 73 -24.93 -11.31 -2.58
CA SER A 73 -24.71 -10.89 -1.19
C SER A 73 -23.83 -11.91 -0.43
N PRO A 74 -23.33 -11.58 0.79
CA PRO A 74 -22.59 -12.53 1.62
C PRO A 74 -23.36 -13.84 1.91
N SER A 75 -24.70 -13.77 1.92
CA SER A 75 -25.58 -14.94 2.10
C SER A 75 -25.90 -15.68 0.80
N GLY A 76 -25.30 -15.27 -0.34
CA GLY A 76 -25.54 -15.88 -1.65
C GLY A 76 -26.84 -15.43 -2.34
N GLN A 77 -27.54 -14.43 -1.81
CA GLN A 77 -28.77 -13.92 -2.42
C GLN A 77 -28.45 -12.89 -3.52
N PRO A 78 -29.21 -12.87 -4.63
CA PRO A 78 -29.02 -11.89 -5.69
C PRO A 78 -29.18 -10.44 -5.19
N LEU A 79 -28.25 -9.57 -5.57
CA LEU A 79 -28.28 -8.12 -5.24
C LEU A 79 -29.02 -7.29 -6.30
N GLY A 80 -29.43 -7.89 -7.42
CA GLY A 80 -30.06 -7.19 -8.52
C GLY A 80 -29.13 -6.34 -9.39
N LYS A 81 -27.89 -6.16 -8.96
CA LYS A 81 -26.82 -5.46 -9.71
C LYS A 81 -25.48 -6.10 -9.44
N HIS A 82 -24.59 -6.02 -10.42
CA HIS A 82 -23.19 -6.40 -10.29
C HIS A 82 -22.36 -5.17 -9.93
N THR A 83 -21.31 -5.36 -9.13
CA THR A 83 -20.26 -4.37 -8.97
C THR A 83 -19.10 -4.68 -9.94
N SER A 84 -18.08 -3.82 -9.99
CA SER A 84 -16.87 -4.02 -10.80
C SER A 84 -15.62 -3.67 -10.01
N PHE A 85 -15.51 -4.20 -8.79
CA PHE A 85 -14.37 -3.92 -7.94
C PHE A 85 -13.09 -4.59 -8.45
N SER A 86 -12.04 -3.78 -8.58
CA SER A 86 -10.66 -4.23 -8.60
C SER A 86 -10.12 -4.17 -7.18
N VAL A 87 -9.68 -5.31 -6.67
CA VAL A 87 -9.38 -5.49 -5.23
C VAL A 87 -7.89 -5.71 -5.02
N GLY A 88 -7.23 -4.69 -4.52
CA GLY A 88 -5.86 -4.79 -4.05
C GLY A 88 -5.75 -5.39 -2.66
N ALA A 89 -4.59 -5.92 -2.35
CA ALA A 89 -4.27 -6.43 -1.03
C ALA A 89 -2.90 -5.93 -0.56
N ALA A 90 -2.75 -5.76 0.77
CA ALA A 90 -1.48 -5.37 1.35
C ALA A 90 -0.51 -6.55 1.39
N PHE A 91 0.76 -6.26 1.11
CA PHE A 91 1.90 -7.14 1.26
C PHE A 91 2.97 -6.47 2.11
N ASN A 92 3.45 -7.14 3.15
CA ASN A 92 4.54 -6.65 3.97
C ASN A 92 5.81 -7.47 3.69
N PRO A 93 6.79 -6.92 2.95
CA PRO A 93 8.06 -7.57 2.68
C PRO A 93 9.08 -7.43 3.84
N ASN A 94 8.81 -6.54 4.82
CA ASN A 94 9.71 -6.23 5.94
C ASN A 94 9.60 -7.29 7.05
N VAL A 95 9.62 -8.56 6.70
CA VAL A 95 9.46 -9.71 7.61
C VAL A 95 10.68 -10.62 7.56
N HIS A 96 10.92 -11.38 8.62
CA HIS A 96 12.05 -12.33 8.66
C HIS A 96 11.90 -13.51 7.67
N HIS A 97 10.66 -13.88 7.34
CA HIS A 97 10.33 -15.01 6.47
C HIS A 97 9.55 -14.54 5.25
N LEU A 98 10.28 -14.06 4.23
CA LEU A 98 9.68 -13.57 2.99
C LEU A 98 8.85 -14.68 2.29
N ASP A 99 9.32 -15.93 2.33
CA ASP A 99 8.62 -17.09 1.78
C ASP A 99 7.21 -17.29 2.38
N LYS A 100 7.04 -17.04 3.68
CA LYS A 100 5.72 -17.09 4.34
C LYS A 100 4.83 -15.93 3.92
N ALA A 101 5.41 -14.75 3.72
CA ALA A 101 4.68 -13.58 3.24
C ALA A 101 4.20 -13.80 1.78
N VAL A 102 5.02 -14.38 0.92
CA VAL A 102 4.65 -14.73 -0.46
C VAL A 102 3.52 -15.79 -0.47
N ARG A 103 3.63 -16.87 0.30
CA ARG A 103 2.52 -17.84 0.44
C ARG A 103 1.21 -17.18 0.91
N ARG A 104 1.31 -16.14 1.74
CA ARG A 104 0.11 -15.37 2.13
C ARG A 104 -0.44 -14.54 0.97
N MET A 105 0.42 -14.03 0.07
CA MET A 105 -0.02 -13.37 -1.18
C MET A 105 -0.76 -14.36 -2.08
N GLU A 106 -0.18 -15.55 -2.32
CA GLU A 106 -0.80 -16.61 -3.13
C GLU A 106 -2.21 -16.95 -2.64
N ARG A 107 -2.40 -17.11 -1.33
CA ARG A 107 -3.73 -17.29 -0.74
C ARG A 107 -4.67 -16.11 -0.93
N LYS A 108 -4.16 -14.87 -1.01
CA LYS A 108 -4.99 -13.69 -1.33
C LYS A 108 -5.36 -13.67 -2.81
N ILE A 109 -4.48 -14.14 -3.70
CA ILE A 109 -4.78 -14.35 -5.13
C ILE A 109 -5.90 -15.39 -5.27
N GLU A 110 -5.80 -16.53 -4.58
CA GLU A 110 -6.86 -17.52 -4.52
C GLU A 110 -8.19 -16.96 -4.01
N ALA A 111 -8.15 -15.98 -3.11
CA ALA A 111 -9.34 -15.28 -2.63
C ALA A 111 -9.88 -14.24 -3.64
N GLY A 112 -9.12 -13.92 -4.70
CA GLY A 112 -9.51 -13.01 -5.78
C GLY A 112 -8.82 -11.64 -5.73
N ALA A 113 -7.67 -11.48 -5.06
CA ALA A 113 -6.90 -10.22 -5.14
C ALA A 113 -6.39 -9.99 -6.56
N ASP A 114 -6.56 -8.78 -7.10
CA ASP A 114 -6.16 -8.41 -8.45
C ASP A 114 -4.77 -7.76 -8.49
N PHE A 115 -4.30 -7.18 -7.41
CA PHE A 115 -2.98 -6.56 -7.30
C PHE A 115 -2.53 -6.43 -5.84
N PHE A 116 -1.27 -6.05 -5.64
CA PHE A 116 -0.69 -5.87 -4.31
C PHE A 116 -0.03 -4.50 -4.15
N MET A 117 -0.09 -3.97 -2.94
CA MET A 117 0.67 -2.80 -2.51
C MET A 117 1.55 -3.19 -1.32
N THR A 118 2.85 -2.90 -1.42
CA THR A 118 3.78 -3.27 -0.34
C THR A 118 3.74 -2.25 0.80
N GLN A 119 4.23 -2.65 1.97
CA GLN A 119 4.73 -1.66 2.93
C GLN A 119 5.95 -0.95 2.31
N PRO A 120 6.27 0.31 2.74
CA PRO A 120 7.46 1.01 2.27
C PRO A 120 8.73 0.17 2.42
N ILE A 121 9.56 0.16 1.37
CA ILE A 121 10.85 -0.53 1.34
C ILE A 121 11.96 0.52 1.33
N TYR A 122 13.00 0.27 2.13
CA TYR A 122 14.16 1.16 2.26
C TYR A 122 15.49 0.47 1.94
N SER A 123 15.47 -0.52 1.05
CA SER A 123 16.68 -1.24 0.62
C SER A 123 16.52 -1.70 -0.83
N ASN A 124 17.46 -1.33 -1.70
CA ASN A 124 17.50 -1.80 -3.08
C ASN A 124 17.61 -3.33 -3.14
N GLN A 125 18.43 -3.93 -2.28
CA GLN A 125 18.55 -5.38 -2.21
C GLN A 125 17.22 -6.04 -1.83
N GLN A 126 16.47 -5.46 -0.90
CA GLN A 126 15.17 -5.99 -0.52
C GLN A 126 14.15 -5.91 -1.68
N ILE A 127 14.20 -4.87 -2.51
CA ILE A 127 13.36 -4.78 -3.72
C ILE A 127 13.70 -5.94 -4.67
N VAL A 128 15.00 -6.22 -4.87
CA VAL A 128 15.46 -7.37 -5.68
C VAL A 128 14.99 -8.70 -5.07
N ASP A 129 15.14 -8.87 -3.76
CA ASP A 129 14.73 -10.11 -3.07
C ASP A 129 13.21 -10.33 -3.20
N VAL A 130 12.42 -9.26 -3.10
CA VAL A 130 10.96 -9.31 -3.32
C VAL A 130 10.65 -9.71 -4.77
N TYR A 131 11.33 -9.15 -5.74
CA TYR A 131 11.15 -9.51 -7.15
C TYR A 131 11.45 -10.98 -7.38
N GLU A 132 12.60 -11.46 -6.94
CA GLU A 132 12.99 -12.88 -7.10
C GLU A 132 11.99 -13.83 -6.45
N ALA A 133 11.45 -13.46 -5.28
CA ALA A 133 10.48 -14.26 -4.56
C ALA A 133 9.07 -14.23 -5.17
N THR A 134 8.74 -13.21 -5.97
CA THR A 134 7.38 -13.00 -6.50
C THR A 134 7.25 -13.03 -8.01
N LYS A 135 8.34 -13.13 -8.78
CA LYS A 135 8.33 -13.12 -10.26
C LYS A 135 7.49 -14.21 -10.93
N HIS A 136 7.12 -15.24 -10.19
CA HIS A 136 6.22 -16.30 -10.65
C HIS A 136 4.74 -15.90 -10.58
N LEU A 137 4.39 -14.84 -9.85
CA LEU A 137 3.04 -14.31 -9.74
C LEU A 137 2.70 -13.44 -10.97
N LYS A 138 1.43 -13.44 -11.35
CA LYS A 138 0.94 -12.67 -12.52
C LYS A 138 0.35 -11.32 -12.09
N GLU A 139 -0.12 -11.26 -10.85
CA GLU A 139 -0.78 -10.09 -10.30
C GLU A 139 0.23 -8.96 -10.09
N PRO A 140 -0.08 -7.72 -10.52
CA PRO A 140 0.79 -6.57 -10.34
C PRO A 140 1.13 -6.32 -8.87
N ILE A 141 2.39 -6.00 -8.61
CA ILE A 141 2.88 -5.59 -7.29
C ILE A 141 3.41 -4.17 -7.41
N TYR A 142 2.81 -3.26 -6.64
CA TYR A 142 3.24 -1.87 -6.56
C TYR A 142 4.15 -1.69 -5.34
N ILE A 143 5.38 -1.27 -5.59
CA ILE A 143 6.37 -1.03 -4.53
C ILE A 143 6.07 0.31 -3.87
N GLY A 144 5.94 0.29 -2.55
CA GLY A 144 5.72 1.49 -1.75
C GLY A 144 7.01 2.24 -1.50
N ILE A 145 7.05 3.50 -1.90
CA ILE A 145 8.18 4.41 -1.65
C ILE A 145 7.67 5.59 -0.82
N MET A 146 8.28 5.79 0.36
CA MET A 146 8.00 6.92 1.23
C MET A 146 9.30 7.66 1.50
N PRO A 147 9.49 8.88 0.97
CA PRO A 147 10.71 9.64 1.18
C PRO A 147 10.89 10.01 2.66
N LEU A 148 12.12 9.92 3.14
CA LEU A 148 12.49 10.38 4.47
C LEU A 148 12.61 11.91 4.46
N VAL A 149 12.27 12.57 5.56
CA VAL A 149 12.29 14.03 5.66
C VAL A 149 13.24 14.57 6.74
N SER A 150 13.69 13.70 7.65
CA SER A 150 14.64 14.02 8.72
C SER A 150 15.22 12.76 9.35
N ALA A 151 16.31 12.89 10.10
CA ALA A 151 16.87 11.81 10.92
C ALA A 151 15.86 11.31 11.96
N GLN A 152 15.13 12.21 12.62
CA GLN A 152 14.08 11.85 13.59
C GLN A 152 12.94 11.06 12.94
N ASN A 153 12.54 11.44 11.71
CA ASN A 153 11.53 10.68 10.97
C ASN A 153 12.03 9.26 10.62
N ALA A 154 13.29 9.12 10.22
CA ALA A 154 13.88 7.82 9.93
C ALA A 154 13.88 6.91 11.18
N GLU A 155 14.31 7.42 12.33
CA GLU A 155 14.32 6.68 13.59
C GLU A 155 12.89 6.35 14.07
N PHE A 156 11.95 7.28 13.95
CA PHE A 156 10.55 7.02 14.27
C PHE A 156 9.95 5.89 13.42
N LEU A 157 10.17 5.92 12.11
CA LEU A 157 9.69 4.88 11.21
C LEU A 157 10.29 3.52 11.52
N HIS A 158 11.58 3.47 11.85
CA HIS A 158 12.29 2.24 12.17
C HIS A 158 11.84 1.61 13.48
N ASN A 159 11.64 2.44 14.53
CA ASN A 159 11.42 1.96 15.90
C ASN A 159 9.93 1.86 16.26
N GLU A 160 9.08 2.76 15.75
CA GLU A 160 7.71 2.92 16.23
C GLU A 160 6.65 2.43 15.23
N VAL A 161 6.99 2.37 13.92
CA VAL A 161 5.99 2.00 12.92
C VAL A 161 6.08 0.50 12.61
N PRO A 162 5.05 -0.29 12.98
CA PRO A 162 5.06 -1.72 12.73
C PRO A 162 5.18 -2.04 11.23
N GLY A 163 6.12 -2.93 10.91
CA GLY A 163 6.30 -3.37 9.52
C GLY A 163 7.13 -2.46 8.64
N ILE A 164 7.78 -1.42 9.19
CA ILE A 164 8.80 -0.62 8.51
C ILE A 164 10.15 -0.91 9.15
N ARG A 165 11.16 -1.13 8.30
CA ARG A 165 12.55 -1.29 8.74
C ARG A 165 13.48 -0.54 7.81
N LEU A 166 14.38 0.24 8.39
CA LEU A 166 15.45 0.92 7.70
C LEU A 166 16.77 0.20 7.98
N SER A 167 17.65 0.10 6.97
CA SER A 167 19.01 -0.38 7.17
C SER A 167 19.83 0.64 7.97
N ASP A 168 20.87 0.15 8.64
CA ASP A 168 21.79 1.03 9.38
C ASP A 168 22.44 2.05 8.45
N GLU A 169 22.79 1.66 7.21
CA GLU A 169 23.31 2.57 6.19
C GLU A 169 22.38 3.79 5.96
N ILE A 170 21.09 3.55 5.77
CA ILE A 170 20.12 4.66 5.53
C ILE A 170 19.97 5.53 6.76
N ARG A 171 19.92 4.91 7.95
CA ARG A 171 19.83 5.64 9.22
C ARG A 171 21.06 6.53 9.42
N GLU A 172 22.26 6.01 9.18
CA GLU A 172 23.52 6.77 9.24
C GLU A 172 23.57 7.91 8.20
N ARG A 173 23.08 7.67 6.98
CA ARG A 173 22.98 8.72 5.95
C ARG A 173 22.10 9.86 6.44
N MET A 174 20.91 9.56 6.98
CA MET A 174 20.00 10.59 7.52
C MET A 174 20.56 11.28 8.76
N ALA A 175 21.28 10.56 9.64
CA ALA A 175 21.87 11.10 10.86
C ALA A 175 22.94 12.20 10.60
N ARG A 176 23.59 12.20 9.42
CA ARG A 176 24.56 13.23 9.04
C ARG A 176 23.95 14.63 8.95
N TYR A 177 22.62 14.71 8.81
CA TYR A 177 21.88 15.95 8.58
C TYR A 177 20.90 16.25 9.72
N VAL A 178 21.21 15.83 10.95
CA VAL A 178 20.29 15.98 12.10
C VAL A 178 19.93 17.44 12.38
N ASP A 179 20.85 18.36 12.14
CA ASP A 179 20.68 19.80 12.37
C ASP A 179 20.33 20.60 11.11
N ASP A 180 20.26 19.95 9.94
CA ASP A 180 19.93 20.58 8.67
C ASP A 180 18.72 19.88 8.00
N ARG A 181 17.53 20.42 8.23
CA ARG A 181 16.28 19.88 7.68
C ARG A 181 16.21 19.92 6.16
N VAL A 182 16.85 20.90 5.53
CA VAL A 182 16.84 21.03 4.07
C VAL A 182 17.72 19.94 3.46
N ALA A 183 18.95 19.81 3.94
CA ALA A 183 19.85 18.76 3.51
C ALA A 183 19.30 17.34 3.83
N ALA A 184 18.69 17.15 4.99
CA ALA A 184 18.03 15.89 5.33
C ALA A 184 16.90 15.54 4.35
N SER A 185 16.07 16.51 3.96
CA SER A 185 15.01 16.29 2.97
C SER A 185 15.57 15.96 1.59
N GLN A 186 16.64 16.63 1.17
CA GLN A 186 17.33 16.34 -0.09
C GLN A 186 17.93 14.93 -0.10
N GLU A 187 18.56 14.53 1.00
CA GLU A 187 19.10 13.17 1.16
C GLU A 187 17.97 12.12 1.11
N GLY A 188 16.84 12.37 1.78
CA GLY A 188 15.67 11.50 1.72
C GLY A 188 15.10 11.35 0.30
N ILE A 189 15.09 12.43 -0.49
CA ILE A 189 14.72 12.39 -1.92
C ILE A 189 15.75 11.58 -2.72
N ALA A 190 17.04 11.75 -2.48
CA ALA A 190 18.08 10.98 -3.16
C ALA A 190 17.96 9.48 -2.87
N ILE A 191 17.70 9.11 -1.62
CA ILE A 191 17.40 7.72 -1.24
C ILE A 191 16.16 7.21 -1.99
N ALA A 192 15.08 7.98 -1.99
CA ALA A 192 13.85 7.59 -2.68
C ALA A 192 14.05 7.40 -4.19
N LYS A 193 14.81 8.25 -4.86
CA LYS A 193 15.16 8.13 -6.28
C LYS A 193 15.93 6.83 -6.56
N SER A 194 16.92 6.50 -5.74
CA SER A 194 17.65 5.23 -5.87
C SER A 194 16.76 4.00 -5.72
N LEU A 195 15.80 4.04 -4.79
CA LEU A 195 14.83 2.96 -4.62
C LEU A 195 13.85 2.88 -5.81
N LEU A 196 13.43 4.04 -6.35
CA LEU A 196 12.59 4.13 -7.53
C LEU A 196 13.26 3.51 -8.76
N ASP A 197 14.55 3.78 -8.98
CA ASP A 197 15.29 3.21 -10.12
C ASP A 197 15.22 1.68 -10.08
N THR A 198 15.57 1.07 -8.94
CA THR A 198 15.50 -0.38 -8.78
C THR A 198 14.07 -0.92 -8.91
N ALA A 199 13.08 -0.22 -8.37
CA ALA A 199 11.69 -0.68 -8.43
C ALA A 199 11.11 -0.58 -9.83
N LEU A 200 11.41 0.47 -10.59
CA LEU A 200 10.92 0.67 -11.96
C LEU A 200 11.56 -0.31 -12.97
N ASP A 201 12.80 -0.74 -12.71
CA ASP A 201 13.47 -1.74 -13.54
C ASP A 201 12.85 -3.15 -13.40
N LEU A 202 12.29 -3.47 -12.23
CA LEU A 202 11.86 -4.82 -11.88
C LEU A 202 10.34 -5.00 -11.82
N PHE A 203 9.59 -3.96 -11.50
CA PHE A 203 8.15 -4.02 -11.26
C PHE A 203 7.36 -3.13 -12.23
N ASN A 204 6.09 -3.48 -12.43
CA ASN A 204 5.19 -2.74 -13.33
C ASN A 204 4.74 -1.37 -12.80
N GLY A 205 5.09 -1.03 -11.56
CA GLY A 205 4.73 0.25 -10.99
C GLY A 205 5.11 0.40 -9.53
N VAL A 206 4.99 1.64 -9.10
CA VAL A 206 5.26 2.07 -7.73
C VAL A 206 4.09 2.89 -7.22
N TYR A 207 3.99 3.07 -5.90
CA TYR A 207 3.14 4.10 -5.33
C TYR A 207 3.92 4.92 -4.31
N LEU A 208 3.63 6.20 -4.26
CA LEU A 208 4.30 7.15 -3.38
C LEU A 208 3.44 7.44 -2.15
N LEU A 209 4.06 7.40 -0.98
CA LEU A 209 3.46 7.87 0.26
C LEU A 209 3.99 9.27 0.55
N THR A 210 3.08 10.24 0.69
CA THR A 210 3.43 11.63 0.97
C THR A 210 3.61 11.83 2.48
N PRO A 211 4.84 12.02 2.99
CA PRO A 211 5.05 12.24 4.41
C PRO A 211 4.58 13.66 4.82
N PHE A 212 3.87 13.77 5.94
CA PHE A 212 3.51 15.05 6.57
C PHE A 212 2.94 16.10 5.59
N MET A 213 2.15 15.69 4.61
CA MET A 213 1.59 16.54 3.54
C MET A 213 2.65 17.29 2.71
N ARG A 214 3.90 16.80 2.67
CA ARG A 214 4.98 17.34 1.84
C ARG A 214 4.78 16.94 0.36
N TYR A 215 3.70 17.45 -0.24
CA TYR A 215 3.38 17.21 -1.65
C TYR A 215 4.45 17.76 -2.61
N ASP A 216 5.23 18.75 -2.21
CA ASP A 216 6.40 19.23 -2.93
C ASP A 216 7.38 18.09 -3.27
N ILE A 217 7.72 17.27 -2.27
CA ILE A 217 8.58 16.08 -2.45
C ILE A 217 7.91 15.06 -3.38
N THR A 218 6.62 14.82 -3.18
CA THR A 218 5.88 13.86 -4.01
C THR A 218 5.84 14.30 -5.48
N VAL A 219 5.63 15.60 -5.74
CA VAL A 219 5.66 16.16 -7.11
C VAL A 219 7.03 16.00 -7.75
N GLU A 220 8.12 16.23 -7.00
CA GLU A 220 9.48 16.01 -7.49
C GLU A 220 9.71 14.54 -7.88
N LEU A 221 9.30 13.59 -7.02
CA LEU A 221 9.44 12.16 -7.30
C LEU A 221 8.57 11.70 -8.47
N VAL A 222 7.34 12.23 -8.60
CA VAL A 222 6.48 11.96 -9.76
C VAL A 222 7.14 12.48 -11.04
N SER A 223 7.69 13.69 -11.03
CA SER A 223 8.42 14.25 -12.17
C SER A 223 9.62 13.39 -12.55
N TYR A 224 10.36 12.90 -11.53
CA TYR A 224 11.47 11.99 -11.74
C TYR A 224 11.02 10.68 -12.40
N ILE A 225 9.95 10.04 -11.91
CA ILE A 225 9.40 8.81 -12.50
C ILE A 225 9.06 9.03 -13.98
N HIS A 226 8.38 10.14 -14.31
CA HIS A 226 8.02 10.44 -15.69
C HIS A 226 9.25 10.61 -16.61
N GLN A 227 10.32 11.22 -16.10
CA GLN A 227 11.58 11.36 -16.83
C GLN A 227 12.21 9.99 -17.11
N GLN A 228 12.21 9.08 -16.12
CA GLN A 228 12.79 7.74 -16.26
C GLN A 228 11.98 6.83 -17.18
N THR A 229 10.66 6.90 -17.09
CA THR A 229 9.76 5.99 -17.84
C THR A 229 9.32 6.52 -19.20
N GLY A 230 9.60 7.78 -19.52
CA GLY A 230 9.10 8.43 -20.74
C GLY A 230 7.59 8.60 -20.77
N THR A 231 6.90 8.40 -19.64
CA THR A 231 5.44 8.50 -19.54
C THR A 231 5.04 9.96 -19.33
N SER A 232 4.11 10.48 -20.13
CA SER A 232 3.50 11.80 -19.87
C SER A 232 2.31 11.65 -18.93
N LEU A 233 2.10 12.61 -18.03
CA LEU A 233 0.86 12.75 -17.27
C LEU A 233 -0.28 13.07 -18.26
N GLU A 234 -0.97 12.07 -18.77
CA GLU A 234 -2.29 12.28 -19.35
C GLU A 234 -3.29 12.44 -18.19
N ILE A 235 -3.56 13.68 -17.81
CA ILE A 235 -4.73 14.03 -17.01
C ILE A 235 -5.93 13.89 -17.96
N ARG A 236 -6.57 12.73 -17.92
CA ARG A 236 -7.85 12.48 -18.61
C ARG A 236 -9.03 12.78 -17.70
#